data_d89c6e031f517d2c9bdcd33c39eb41aa
#
_entry.id   d89c6e031f517d2c9bdcd33c39eb41aa
#
_cell.length_a   1.000
_cell.length_b   1.000
_cell.length_c   1.000
_cell.angle_alpha   90.00
_cell.angle_beta   90.00
_cell.angle_gamma   90.00
#
_symmetry.space_group_name_H-M   'P 1'
#
loop_
_entity.id
_entity.type
_entity.pdbx_description
1 polymer ?
#
loop_
_entity_poly.entity_id
_entity_poly.type
_entity_poly.pdbx_seq_one_letter_code
_entity_poly.pdbx_strand_id
1 'polypeptide(L)'
;MKAASKSGVKLCLKLLALAVKVDRDPSLGFLAYLTTFTNDRESEIRKNVDLIQTFKMANPVIGVVHLLPLPSSARWQGDFQAVIARAEQEATALASGGAHGLIVENFFDAPFPKSQVDPAVVSAMSIIVQRLKHLVTIPIGINVLRNDARSALAIATCTRVSFIRVNVLTGVMATDQGVIEGKAHELMRYRRELGSDVKVLADVLVKHASPLGSPNLTTAVEDTIHRGLADGIILSGWATGRPPNLEELELARAAAGDTPVFVGSGANWDNVGELMRHADGAIVSSSLKRKGKIEEPIDPVRVRQFVTALAQGVANRDSAASGNGAVSYPTVAV
;
A
#
# COMPACT_ATOMS: atom_id res chain seq x y z
N MET A 1 -3.73 11.34 -40.43
CA MET A 1 -2.28 11.42 -40.24
C MET A 1 -1.96 12.71 -39.49
N LYS A 2 -1.74 12.65 -38.17
CA LYS A 2 -1.36 13.84 -37.36
C LYS A 2 0.15 13.84 -37.17
N ALA A 3 0.76 14.99 -37.42
CA ALA A 3 2.20 15.21 -37.38
C ALA A 3 2.78 14.88 -35.95
N ALA A 4 3.79 14.03 -35.90
CA ALA A 4 4.61 13.83 -34.72
C ALA A 4 5.32 15.16 -34.38
N SER A 5 5.23 15.58 -33.11
CA SER A 5 5.77 16.86 -32.68
C SER A 5 7.29 16.90 -32.88
N LYS A 6 7.78 17.97 -33.47
CA LYS A 6 9.22 18.23 -33.76
C LYS A 6 10.11 18.15 -32.51
N SER A 7 9.55 18.16 -31.30
CA SER A 7 10.29 18.04 -30.03
C SER A 7 10.71 16.60 -29.71
N GLY A 8 9.87 15.58 -30.01
CA GLY A 8 10.19 14.19 -29.77
C GLY A 8 11.32 13.65 -30.66
N VAL A 9 11.36 14.10 -31.93
CA VAL A 9 12.42 13.70 -32.86
C VAL A 9 13.78 14.34 -32.48
N LYS A 10 13.79 15.60 -31.99
CA LYS A 10 15.01 16.25 -31.49
C LYS A 10 15.56 15.58 -30.20
N LEU A 11 14.71 15.06 -29.32
CA LEU A 11 15.14 14.36 -28.12
C LEU A 11 15.73 12.99 -28.46
N CYS A 12 15.13 12.26 -29.41
CA CYS A 12 15.62 10.95 -29.85
C CYS A 12 16.99 11.09 -30.57
N LEU A 13 17.20 12.10 -31.40
CA LEU A 13 18.48 12.39 -32.07
C LEU A 13 19.57 12.83 -31.07
N LYS A 14 19.22 13.56 -30.01
CA LYS A 14 20.17 13.90 -28.94
C LYS A 14 20.59 12.68 -28.11
N LEU A 15 19.68 11.77 -27.83
CA LEU A 15 19.97 10.52 -27.09
C LEU A 15 20.83 9.56 -27.94
N LEU A 16 20.58 9.45 -29.24
CA LEU A 16 21.45 8.67 -30.16
C LEU A 16 22.85 9.28 -30.27
N ALA A 17 22.97 10.60 -30.33
CA ALA A 17 24.27 11.29 -30.38
C ALA A 17 25.07 11.13 -29.06
N LEU A 18 24.38 10.99 -27.91
CA LEU A 18 25.00 10.70 -26.62
C LEU A 18 25.51 9.26 -26.56
N ALA A 19 24.72 8.29 -27.02
CA ALA A 19 25.09 6.89 -27.06
C ALA A 19 26.35 6.62 -27.91
N VAL A 20 26.50 7.30 -29.04
CA VAL A 20 27.67 7.19 -29.92
C VAL A 20 28.94 7.86 -29.35
N LYS A 21 28.77 8.80 -28.37
CA LYS A 21 29.93 9.44 -27.68
C LYS A 21 30.45 8.61 -26.53
N VAL A 22 29.61 7.79 -25.87
CA VAL A 22 29.99 6.93 -24.72
C VAL A 22 30.96 5.82 -25.13
N ASP A 23 30.90 5.36 -26.38
CA ASP A 23 31.78 4.30 -26.89
C ASP A 23 33.24 4.75 -27.15
N ARG A 24 33.54 6.04 -27.02
CA ARG A 24 34.87 6.60 -27.29
C ARG A 24 35.61 7.21 -26.09
N ASP A 25 34.95 7.29 -24.90
CA ASP A 25 35.56 7.88 -23.71
C ASP A 25 35.08 7.19 -22.43
N PRO A 26 35.95 6.43 -21.72
CA PRO A 26 35.64 5.73 -20.48
C PRO A 26 35.16 6.64 -19.32
N SER A 27 35.48 7.94 -19.36
CA SER A 27 35.04 8.90 -18.35
C SER A 27 33.54 9.20 -18.44
N LEU A 28 32.94 9.00 -19.62
CA LEU A 28 31.49 9.13 -19.84
C LEU A 28 30.68 7.96 -19.28
N GLY A 29 31.30 6.79 -19.09
CA GLY A 29 30.68 5.63 -18.41
C GLY A 29 30.41 5.92 -16.94
N PHE A 30 31.27 6.67 -16.26
CA PHE A 30 31.05 7.09 -14.88
C PHE A 30 29.93 8.15 -14.74
N LEU A 31 29.81 9.05 -15.70
CA LEU A 31 28.68 10.00 -15.76
C LEU A 31 27.35 9.29 -16.07
N ALA A 32 27.36 8.30 -16.95
CA ALA A 32 26.14 7.49 -17.23
C ALA A 32 25.75 6.65 -16.01
N TYR A 33 26.71 6.14 -15.24
CA TYR A 33 26.47 5.44 -13.97
C TYR A 33 25.90 6.40 -12.90
N LEU A 34 26.43 7.62 -12.79
CA LEU A 34 25.90 8.64 -11.88
C LEU A 34 24.50 9.11 -12.29
N THR A 35 24.20 9.22 -13.60
CA THR A 35 22.85 9.59 -14.07
C THR A 35 21.84 8.48 -13.86
N THR A 36 22.23 7.20 -13.88
CA THR A 36 21.34 6.09 -13.48
C THR A 36 21.02 6.15 -11.99
N PHE A 37 22.02 6.41 -11.14
CA PHE A 37 21.82 6.57 -9.69
C PHE A 37 20.96 7.79 -9.32
N THR A 38 21.08 8.89 -10.05
CA THR A 38 20.23 10.09 -9.84
C THR A 38 18.81 9.86 -10.36
N ASN A 39 18.64 9.13 -11.47
CA ASN A 39 17.31 8.77 -11.99
C ASN A 39 16.56 7.80 -11.07
N ASP A 40 17.25 6.86 -10.41
CA ASP A 40 16.63 5.96 -9.44
C ASP A 40 16.17 6.74 -8.19
N ARG A 41 16.98 7.65 -7.65
CA ARG A 41 16.57 8.55 -6.56
C ARG A 41 15.41 9.48 -6.94
N GLU A 42 15.42 10.06 -8.14
CA GLU A 42 14.31 10.89 -8.60
C GLU A 42 13.02 10.05 -8.79
N SER A 43 13.13 8.79 -9.22
CA SER A 43 11.96 7.90 -9.35
C SER A 43 11.40 7.49 -8.00
N GLU A 44 12.25 7.28 -7.00
CA GLU A 44 11.85 6.94 -5.62
C GLU A 44 11.23 8.14 -4.89
N ILE A 45 11.82 9.33 -5.03
CA ILE A 45 11.23 10.58 -4.50
C ILE A 45 9.86 10.84 -5.12
N ARG A 46 9.69 10.57 -6.44
CA ARG A 46 8.39 10.68 -7.11
C ARG A 46 7.35 9.69 -6.55
N LYS A 47 7.74 8.45 -6.16
CA LYS A 47 6.82 7.47 -5.59
C LYS A 47 6.26 7.92 -4.24
N ASN A 48 7.11 8.46 -3.37
CA ASN A 48 6.68 8.96 -2.06
C ASN A 48 5.78 10.20 -2.20
N VAL A 49 6.14 11.14 -3.06
CA VAL A 49 5.31 12.32 -3.39
C VAL A 49 3.96 11.90 -3.95
N ASP A 50 3.91 10.88 -4.83
CA ASP A 50 2.68 10.38 -5.44
C ASP A 50 1.71 9.76 -4.41
N LEU A 51 2.20 9.03 -3.39
CA LEU A 51 1.34 8.47 -2.32
C LEU A 51 0.88 9.55 -1.33
N ILE A 52 1.74 10.49 -0.96
CA ILE A 52 1.36 11.66 -0.18
C ILE A 52 0.28 12.46 -0.92
N GLN A 53 0.42 12.66 -2.23
CA GLN A 53 -0.59 13.34 -3.05
C GLN A 53 -1.90 12.54 -3.08
N THR A 54 -1.83 11.21 -3.16
CA THR A 54 -3.02 10.33 -3.15
C THR A 54 -3.84 10.54 -1.87
N PHE A 55 -3.20 10.52 -0.71
CA PHE A 55 -3.89 10.64 0.58
C PHE A 55 -3.99 12.07 1.09
N LYS A 56 -3.29 13.03 0.49
CA LYS A 56 -3.18 14.43 0.93
C LYS A 56 -2.73 14.55 2.40
N MET A 57 -1.98 13.57 2.87
CA MET A 57 -1.54 13.42 4.25
C MET A 57 -0.24 12.61 4.30
N ALA A 58 0.73 13.04 5.11
CA ALA A 58 2.02 12.38 5.27
C ALA A 58 1.92 11.02 6.01
N ASN A 59 1.01 10.93 6.98
CA ASN A 59 0.78 9.71 7.76
C ASN A 59 -0.70 9.30 7.69
N PRO A 60 -1.18 8.72 6.56
CA PRO A 60 -2.58 8.39 6.39
C PRO A 60 -3.04 7.24 7.29
N VAL A 61 -4.26 7.38 7.81
CA VAL A 61 -5.07 6.30 8.37
C VAL A 61 -5.96 5.75 7.28
N ILE A 62 -5.76 4.49 6.92
CA ILE A 62 -6.53 3.79 5.90
C ILE A 62 -7.41 2.75 6.61
N GLY A 63 -8.73 2.95 6.62
CA GLY A 63 -9.66 2.00 7.21
C GLY A 63 -9.97 0.84 6.26
N VAL A 64 -10.34 -0.35 6.80
CA VAL A 64 -10.71 -1.49 5.96
C VAL A 64 -12.20 -1.77 6.07
N VAL A 65 -12.90 -1.71 4.93
CA VAL A 65 -14.28 -2.14 4.75
C VAL A 65 -14.28 -3.63 4.41
N HIS A 66 -14.63 -4.47 5.38
CA HIS A 66 -14.77 -5.90 5.18
C HIS A 66 -16.16 -6.21 4.62
N LEU A 67 -16.23 -6.62 3.35
CA LEU A 67 -17.47 -6.99 2.72
C LEU A 67 -18.06 -8.24 3.35
N LEU A 68 -19.37 -8.25 3.57
CA LEU A 68 -20.12 -9.46 3.87
C LEU A 68 -19.93 -10.47 2.73
N PRO A 69 -20.20 -11.77 2.95
CA PRO A 69 -19.98 -12.81 1.94
C PRO A 69 -20.60 -12.44 0.59
N LEU A 70 -19.80 -12.53 -0.47
CA LEU A 70 -20.18 -12.17 -1.84
C LEU A 70 -20.80 -13.35 -2.58
N PRO A 71 -21.54 -13.10 -3.68
CA PRO A 71 -22.03 -14.17 -4.56
C PRO A 71 -20.91 -15.12 -4.97
N SER A 72 -21.19 -16.42 -5.00
CA SER A 72 -20.28 -17.55 -5.21
C SER A 72 -19.37 -17.93 -4.03
N SER A 73 -19.27 -17.12 -2.98
CA SER A 73 -18.52 -17.53 -1.78
C SER A 73 -19.29 -18.62 -1.00
N ALA A 74 -18.56 -19.46 -0.25
CA ALA A 74 -19.16 -20.56 0.52
C ALA A 74 -20.14 -20.09 1.61
N ARG A 75 -20.06 -18.83 2.02
CA ARG A 75 -20.91 -18.20 3.06
C ARG A 75 -21.96 -17.27 2.50
N TRP A 76 -22.16 -17.23 1.19
CA TRP A 76 -23.14 -16.37 0.55
C TRP A 76 -24.57 -16.64 1.05
N GLN A 77 -25.30 -15.57 1.41
CA GLN A 77 -26.64 -15.66 2.01
C GLN A 77 -27.76 -15.19 1.07
N GLY A 78 -27.46 -14.87 -0.20
CA GLY A 78 -28.45 -14.49 -1.19
C GLY A 78 -28.87 -13.03 -1.20
N ASP A 79 -28.44 -12.19 -0.26
CA ASP A 79 -28.85 -10.78 -0.16
C ASP A 79 -27.69 -9.82 -0.51
N PHE A 80 -27.59 -9.46 -1.79
CA PHE A 80 -26.58 -8.51 -2.24
C PHE A 80 -26.84 -7.07 -1.78
N GLN A 81 -28.12 -6.71 -1.54
CA GLN A 81 -28.45 -5.37 -1.05
C GLN A 81 -27.94 -5.16 0.38
N ALA A 82 -28.02 -6.17 1.23
CA ALA A 82 -27.46 -6.14 2.58
C ALA A 82 -25.92 -5.95 2.55
N VAL A 83 -25.23 -6.60 1.60
CA VAL A 83 -23.78 -6.40 1.41
C VAL A 83 -23.47 -4.95 1.03
N ILE A 84 -24.18 -4.40 0.08
CA ILE A 84 -24.02 -3.00 -0.35
C ILE A 84 -24.29 -2.05 0.83
N ALA A 85 -25.40 -2.19 1.50
CA ALA A 85 -25.82 -1.33 2.62
C ALA A 85 -24.77 -1.32 3.75
N ARG A 86 -24.20 -2.50 4.07
CA ARG A 86 -23.12 -2.61 5.06
C ARG A 86 -21.84 -1.91 4.59
N ALA A 87 -21.45 -2.08 3.35
CA ALA A 87 -20.26 -1.43 2.79
C ALA A 87 -20.40 0.11 2.79
N GLU A 88 -21.57 0.62 2.41
CA GLU A 88 -21.90 2.06 2.44
C GLU A 88 -21.88 2.63 3.86
N GLN A 89 -22.44 1.91 4.82
CA GLN A 89 -22.41 2.27 6.24
C GLN A 89 -20.96 2.38 6.74
N GLU A 90 -20.11 1.38 6.45
CA GLU A 90 -18.72 1.35 6.91
C GLU A 90 -17.88 2.45 6.24
N ALA A 91 -18.03 2.66 4.94
CA ALA A 91 -17.33 3.72 4.21
C ALA A 91 -17.70 5.12 4.74
N THR A 92 -19.00 5.35 4.99
CA THR A 92 -19.48 6.61 5.59
C THR A 92 -18.92 6.82 6.99
N ALA A 93 -18.85 5.76 7.82
CA ALA A 93 -18.30 5.84 9.16
C ALA A 93 -16.79 6.16 9.15
N LEU A 94 -16.03 5.60 8.20
CA LEU A 94 -14.61 5.93 7.99
C LEU A 94 -14.43 7.39 7.61
N ALA A 95 -15.13 7.85 6.57
CA ALA A 95 -15.00 9.20 6.07
C ALA A 95 -15.42 10.26 7.12
N SER A 96 -16.57 10.05 7.78
CA SER A 96 -17.06 10.97 8.82
C SER A 96 -16.24 10.94 10.11
N GLY A 97 -15.53 9.84 10.37
CA GLY A 97 -14.57 9.70 11.46
C GLY A 97 -13.22 10.34 11.19
N GLY A 98 -12.95 10.78 9.95
CA GLY A 98 -11.70 11.44 9.56
C GLY A 98 -10.61 10.50 9.05
N ALA A 99 -10.93 9.27 8.63
CA ALA A 99 -9.97 8.42 7.92
C ALA A 99 -9.52 9.08 6.61
N HIS A 100 -8.26 8.87 6.24
CA HIS A 100 -7.64 9.48 5.06
C HIS A 100 -7.76 8.63 3.80
N GLY A 101 -8.21 7.39 3.94
CA GLY A 101 -8.48 6.45 2.85
C GLY A 101 -9.20 5.22 3.35
N LEU A 102 -9.65 4.37 2.42
CA LEU A 102 -10.22 3.06 2.76
C LEU A 102 -9.79 1.99 1.76
N ILE A 103 -9.80 0.73 2.22
CA ILE A 103 -9.64 -0.48 1.39
C ILE A 103 -10.93 -1.28 1.45
N VAL A 104 -11.44 -1.68 0.29
CA VAL A 104 -12.56 -2.63 0.17
C VAL A 104 -11.98 -4.04 0.01
N GLU A 105 -12.35 -4.94 0.92
CA GLU A 105 -11.79 -6.29 0.99
C GLU A 105 -12.91 -7.33 1.14
N ASN A 106 -12.85 -8.41 0.35
CA ASN A 106 -13.81 -9.52 0.40
C ASN A 106 -13.53 -10.49 1.58
N PHE A 107 -13.33 -9.95 2.77
CA PHE A 107 -12.83 -10.66 3.95
C PHE A 107 -13.71 -11.83 4.39
N PHE A 108 -15.03 -11.71 4.29
CA PHE A 108 -15.95 -12.75 4.75
C PHE A 108 -16.23 -13.84 3.71
N ASP A 109 -15.56 -13.82 2.55
CA ASP A 109 -15.63 -14.89 1.54
C ASP A 109 -14.88 -16.18 1.94
N ALA A 110 -14.20 -16.18 3.08
CA ALA A 110 -13.46 -17.36 3.56
C ALA A 110 -14.33 -18.62 3.59
N PRO A 111 -13.81 -19.78 3.11
CA PRO A 111 -12.45 -20.04 2.61
C PRO A 111 -12.20 -19.43 1.24
N PHE A 112 -11.04 -18.80 1.08
CA PHE A 112 -10.68 -18.09 -0.15
C PHE A 112 -10.14 -19.03 -1.23
N PRO A 113 -10.35 -18.74 -2.54
CA PRO A 113 -9.60 -19.39 -3.60
C PRO A 113 -8.13 -18.98 -3.54
N LYS A 114 -7.25 -19.89 -3.96
CA LYS A 114 -5.79 -19.69 -3.95
C LYS A 114 -5.35 -18.50 -4.81
N SER A 115 -5.93 -18.34 -6.01
CA SER A 115 -5.44 -17.41 -7.04
C SER A 115 -6.53 -16.49 -7.59
N GLN A 116 -7.46 -17.03 -8.35
CA GLN A 116 -8.52 -16.26 -9.01
C GLN A 116 -9.85 -16.44 -8.31
N VAL A 117 -10.53 -15.31 -8.09
CA VAL A 117 -11.91 -15.34 -7.61
C VAL A 117 -12.88 -15.55 -8.76
N ASP A 118 -14.10 -15.95 -8.44
CA ASP A 118 -15.18 -16.09 -9.41
C ASP A 118 -15.53 -14.73 -10.06
N PRO A 119 -15.91 -14.68 -11.35
CA PRO A 119 -16.38 -13.45 -11.99
C PRO A 119 -17.52 -12.74 -11.26
N ALA A 120 -18.35 -13.49 -10.50
CA ALA A 120 -19.40 -12.90 -9.68
C ALA A 120 -18.83 -12.04 -8.55
N VAL A 121 -17.72 -12.43 -7.92
CA VAL A 121 -17.02 -11.62 -6.92
C VAL A 121 -16.46 -10.35 -7.53
N VAL A 122 -15.81 -10.45 -8.71
CA VAL A 122 -15.29 -9.27 -9.43
C VAL A 122 -16.40 -8.29 -9.76
N SER A 123 -17.53 -8.80 -10.28
CA SER A 123 -18.71 -8.00 -10.64
C SER A 123 -19.32 -7.32 -9.40
N ALA A 124 -19.51 -8.08 -8.32
CA ALA A 124 -20.04 -7.56 -7.06
C ALA A 124 -19.14 -6.47 -6.46
N MET A 125 -17.83 -6.71 -6.37
CA MET A 125 -16.90 -5.71 -5.87
C MET A 125 -16.86 -4.45 -6.75
N SER A 126 -16.95 -4.59 -8.07
CA SER A 126 -16.99 -3.44 -8.99
C SER A 126 -18.21 -2.57 -8.74
N ILE A 127 -19.38 -3.16 -8.57
CA ILE A 127 -20.63 -2.45 -8.26
C ILE A 127 -20.51 -1.72 -6.91
N ILE A 128 -20.05 -2.41 -5.88
CA ILE A 128 -19.87 -1.84 -4.53
C ILE A 128 -18.90 -0.65 -4.59
N VAL A 129 -17.70 -0.85 -5.16
CA VAL A 129 -16.66 0.18 -5.23
C VAL A 129 -17.15 1.41 -5.98
N GLN A 130 -17.89 1.22 -7.09
CA GLN A 130 -18.48 2.33 -7.85
C GLN A 130 -19.48 3.12 -7.02
N ARG A 131 -20.31 2.45 -6.19
CA ARG A 131 -21.23 3.11 -5.27
C ARG A 131 -20.49 3.88 -4.18
N LEU A 132 -19.48 3.27 -3.54
CA LEU A 132 -18.69 3.92 -2.49
C LEU A 132 -17.97 5.17 -3.02
N LYS A 133 -17.47 5.12 -4.26
CA LYS A 133 -16.82 6.27 -4.90
C LYS A 133 -17.75 7.49 -5.07
N HIS A 134 -19.05 7.28 -5.21
CA HIS A 134 -20.03 8.38 -5.22
C HIS A 134 -20.41 8.85 -3.81
N LEU A 135 -20.18 8.02 -2.80
CA LEU A 135 -20.57 8.29 -1.42
C LEU A 135 -19.49 9.01 -0.61
N VAL A 136 -18.20 8.71 -0.86
CA VAL A 136 -17.08 9.28 -0.12
C VAL A 136 -16.06 9.92 -1.05
N THR A 137 -15.32 10.92 -0.53
CA THR A 137 -14.29 11.65 -1.29
C THR A 137 -12.86 11.21 -0.95
N ILE A 138 -12.70 10.38 0.09
CA ILE A 138 -11.39 9.82 0.47
C ILE A 138 -10.95 8.76 -0.54
N PRO A 139 -9.64 8.59 -0.80
CA PRO A 139 -9.09 7.56 -1.67
C PRO A 139 -9.59 6.16 -1.31
N ILE A 140 -9.92 5.39 -2.34
CA ILE A 140 -10.36 4.00 -2.21
C ILE A 140 -9.29 3.08 -2.78
N GLY A 141 -8.97 2.03 -2.04
CA GLY A 141 -8.16 0.91 -2.46
C GLY A 141 -8.95 -0.39 -2.50
N ILE A 142 -8.37 -1.42 -3.12
CA ILE A 142 -9.00 -2.73 -3.27
C ILE A 142 -8.02 -3.82 -2.87
N ASN A 143 -8.50 -4.80 -2.11
CA ASN A 143 -7.80 -6.06 -1.85
C ASN A 143 -8.74 -7.22 -2.18
N VAL A 144 -8.32 -8.11 -3.08
CA VAL A 144 -9.08 -9.31 -3.44
C VAL A 144 -8.38 -10.55 -2.91
N LEU A 145 -8.93 -11.11 -1.87
CA LEU A 145 -8.38 -12.28 -1.18
C LEU A 145 -8.63 -13.59 -1.94
N ARG A 146 -7.72 -14.65 -1.92
CA ARG A 146 -6.53 -14.54 -1.04
C ARG A 146 -5.40 -13.71 -1.68
N ASN A 147 -5.21 -13.74 -3.01
CA ASN A 147 -4.14 -13.04 -3.72
C ASN A 147 -4.47 -12.77 -5.19
N ASP A 148 -5.72 -12.38 -5.49
CA ASP A 148 -6.11 -12.05 -6.86
C ASP A 148 -5.82 -10.57 -7.19
N ALA A 149 -4.53 -10.25 -7.26
CA ALA A 149 -4.06 -8.91 -7.58
C ALA A 149 -4.51 -8.44 -8.99
N ARG A 150 -4.69 -9.39 -9.93
CA ARG A 150 -5.15 -9.07 -11.28
C ARG A 150 -6.59 -8.55 -11.28
N SER A 151 -7.50 -9.24 -10.58
CA SER A 151 -8.88 -8.78 -10.43
C SER A 151 -8.95 -7.48 -9.64
N ALA A 152 -8.14 -7.32 -8.56
CA ALA A 152 -8.06 -6.07 -7.82
C ALA A 152 -7.67 -4.89 -8.72
N LEU A 153 -6.65 -5.07 -9.58
CA LEU A 153 -6.20 -4.04 -10.51
C LEU A 153 -7.25 -3.74 -11.59
N ALA A 154 -7.93 -4.76 -12.13
CA ALA A 154 -9.02 -4.58 -13.09
C ALA A 154 -10.17 -3.75 -12.50
N ILE A 155 -10.63 -4.12 -11.30
CA ILE A 155 -11.68 -3.37 -10.59
C ILE A 155 -11.22 -1.93 -10.35
N ALA A 156 -10.01 -1.73 -9.82
CA ALA A 156 -9.46 -0.42 -9.50
C ALA A 156 -9.38 0.49 -10.73
N THR A 157 -8.89 -0.05 -11.86
CA THR A 157 -8.78 0.69 -13.12
C THR A 157 -10.15 1.06 -13.69
N CYS A 158 -11.09 0.10 -13.76
CA CYS A 158 -12.42 0.32 -14.30
C CYS A 158 -13.25 1.31 -13.45
N THR A 159 -13.09 1.27 -12.14
CA THR A 159 -13.77 2.18 -11.21
C THR A 159 -13.01 3.47 -10.95
N ARG A 160 -11.76 3.58 -11.48
CA ARG A 160 -10.87 4.74 -11.28
C ARG A 160 -10.65 5.05 -9.80
N VAL A 161 -10.31 4.05 -9.02
CA VAL A 161 -9.85 4.20 -7.63
C VAL A 161 -8.33 4.18 -7.55
N SER A 162 -7.76 4.50 -6.39
CA SER A 162 -6.40 5.02 -6.30
C SER A 162 -5.33 3.95 -6.18
N PHE A 163 -5.61 2.83 -5.50
CA PHE A 163 -4.59 1.84 -5.20
C PHE A 163 -5.17 0.44 -5.02
N ILE A 164 -4.28 -0.56 -5.03
CA ILE A 164 -4.59 -1.94 -4.62
C ILE A 164 -3.64 -2.38 -3.51
N ARG A 165 -4.10 -3.32 -2.66
CA ARG A 165 -3.25 -4.09 -1.77
C ARG A 165 -3.04 -5.48 -2.35
N VAL A 166 -1.78 -5.96 -2.32
CA VAL A 166 -1.38 -7.28 -2.82
C VAL A 166 -0.72 -8.04 -1.69
N ASN A 167 -1.25 -9.21 -1.34
CA ASN A 167 -0.76 -9.96 -0.18
C ASN A 167 0.55 -10.72 -0.46
N VAL A 168 0.73 -11.24 -1.67
CA VAL A 168 1.99 -11.88 -2.11
C VAL A 168 2.33 -11.35 -3.50
N LEU A 169 3.16 -10.33 -3.58
CA LEU A 169 3.63 -9.75 -4.84
C LEU A 169 4.90 -10.44 -5.33
N THR A 170 5.82 -10.75 -4.41
CA THR A 170 7.11 -11.42 -4.64
C THR A 170 7.27 -12.60 -3.69
N GLY A 171 8.20 -13.49 -3.97
CA GLY A 171 8.47 -14.66 -3.15
C GLY A 171 7.41 -15.75 -3.20
N VAL A 172 7.47 -16.69 -2.26
CA VAL A 172 6.60 -17.84 -2.17
C VAL A 172 6.18 -18.08 -0.73
N MET A 173 4.87 -18.22 -0.50
CA MET A 173 4.28 -18.36 0.83
C MET A 173 3.45 -19.63 0.94
N ALA A 174 3.65 -20.43 2.00
CA ALA A 174 2.76 -21.52 2.39
C ALA A 174 1.60 -20.94 3.21
N THR A 175 0.37 -21.18 2.77
CA THR A 175 -0.85 -20.66 3.37
C THR A 175 -1.89 -21.77 3.58
N ASP A 176 -3.00 -21.47 4.25
CA ASP A 176 -4.16 -22.37 4.37
C ASP A 176 -4.82 -22.67 3.00
N GLN A 177 -4.57 -21.87 1.96
CA GLN A 177 -4.96 -22.16 0.57
C GLN A 177 -3.91 -22.97 -0.20
N GLY A 178 -2.82 -23.36 0.43
CA GLY A 178 -1.66 -23.98 -0.20
C GLY A 178 -0.56 -22.97 -0.55
N VAL A 179 0.32 -23.33 -1.47
CA VAL A 179 1.44 -22.48 -1.88
C VAL A 179 0.96 -21.35 -2.76
N ILE A 180 1.25 -20.11 -2.36
CA ILE A 180 0.99 -18.89 -3.14
C ILE A 180 2.33 -18.31 -3.60
N GLU A 181 2.45 -18.07 -4.89
CA GLU A 181 3.62 -17.49 -5.55
C GLU A 181 3.34 -16.04 -5.96
N GLY A 182 4.36 -15.18 -5.79
CA GLY A 182 4.32 -13.80 -6.25
C GLY A 182 4.23 -13.71 -7.77
N LYS A 183 3.36 -12.81 -8.26
CA LYS A 183 3.09 -12.61 -9.69
C LYS A 183 3.37 -11.17 -10.14
N ALA A 184 4.45 -10.58 -9.62
CA ALA A 184 4.82 -9.20 -9.93
C ALA A 184 4.91 -8.93 -11.43
N HIS A 185 5.59 -9.82 -12.19
CA HIS A 185 5.73 -9.66 -13.64
C HIS A 185 4.37 -9.57 -14.36
N GLU A 186 3.45 -10.50 -14.05
CA GLU A 186 2.12 -10.55 -14.65
C GLU A 186 1.31 -9.29 -14.29
N LEU A 187 1.35 -8.88 -13.02
CA LEU A 187 0.62 -7.71 -12.51
C LEU A 187 1.13 -6.41 -13.13
N MET A 188 2.45 -6.18 -13.16
CA MET A 188 3.02 -4.95 -13.69
C MET A 188 2.87 -4.84 -15.21
N ARG A 189 2.96 -5.98 -15.92
CA ARG A 189 2.63 -6.03 -17.34
C ARG A 189 1.18 -5.66 -17.58
N TYR A 190 0.25 -6.24 -16.81
CA TYR A 190 -1.18 -5.96 -16.92
C TYR A 190 -1.51 -4.48 -16.58
N ARG A 191 -0.86 -3.91 -15.54
CA ARG A 191 -0.99 -2.48 -15.22
C ARG A 191 -0.64 -1.59 -16.42
N ARG A 192 0.45 -1.93 -17.12
CA ARG A 192 0.89 -1.20 -18.32
C ARG A 192 -0.06 -1.40 -19.51
N GLU A 193 -0.54 -2.62 -19.74
CA GLU A 193 -1.51 -2.95 -20.80
C GLU A 193 -2.82 -2.16 -20.62
N LEU A 194 -3.27 -1.99 -19.39
CA LEU A 194 -4.46 -1.19 -19.06
C LEU A 194 -4.21 0.34 -19.11
N GLY A 195 -2.96 0.79 -19.25
CA GLY A 195 -2.62 2.21 -19.12
C GLY A 195 -2.97 2.77 -17.74
N SER A 196 -2.87 1.94 -16.69
CA SER A 196 -3.34 2.26 -15.33
C SER A 196 -2.22 2.88 -14.49
N ASP A 197 -2.56 3.92 -13.74
CA ASP A 197 -1.71 4.60 -12.75
C ASP A 197 -2.01 4.16 -11.30
N VAL A 198 -2.87 3.16 -11.12
CA VAL A 198 -3.24 2.56 -9.83
C VAL A 198 -1.98 2.13 -9.08
N LYS A 199 -1.85 2.60 -7.82
CA LYS A 199 -0.70 2.29 -6.97
C LYS A 199 -0.81 0.87 -6.40
N VAL A 200 0.33 0.21 -6.23
CA VAL A 200 0.44 -1.15 -5.68
C VAL A 200 1.10 -1.08 -4.32
N LEU A 201 0.32 -1.34 -3.26
CA LEU A 201 0.81 -1.52 -1.90
C LEU A 201 0.92 -3.04 -1.64
N ALA A 202 2.13 -3.52 -1.37
CA ALA A 202 2.39 -4.96 -1.25
C ALA A 202 2.77 -5.35 0.18
N ASP A 203 2.16 -6.41 0.71
CA ASP A 203 2.60 -7.00 1.98
C ASP A 203 3.98 -7.65 1.80
N VAL A 204 4.88 -7.43 2.76
CA VAL A 204 6.15 -8.14 2.89
C VAL A 204 5.98 -9.19 3.98
N LEU A 205 6.29 -10.46 3.66
CA LEU A 205 6.10 -11.60 4.57
C LEU A 205 4.71 -11.60 5.21
N VAL A 206 3.70 -11.67 4.36
CA VAL A 206 2.28 -11.52 4.74
C VAL A 206 1.86 -12.43 5.90
N LYS A 207 1.02 -11.91 6.79
CA LYS A 207 0.41 -12.67 7.90
C LYS A 207 -0.41 -13.88 7.44
N HIS A 208 -0.66 -14.83 8.34
CA HIS A 208 -1.35 -16.11 8.07
C HIS A 208 -0.67 -16.92 6.95
N ALA A 209 0.65 -16.82 6.87
CA ALA A 209 1.47 -17.50 5.89
C ALA A 209 2.87 -17.69 6.45
N SER A 210 3.56 -18.72 5.95
CA SER A 210 4.96 -18.97 6.24
C SER A 210 5.76 -18.91 4.93
N PRO A 211 6.85 -18.15 4.85
CA PRO A 211 7.67 -18.11 3.66
C PRO A 211 8.28 -19.51 3.39
N LEU A 212 8.34 -19.90 2.14
CA LEU A 212 9.13 -21.07 1.73
C LEU A 212 10.60 -20.63 1.60
N GLY A 213 11.46 -21.30 2.35
CA GLY A 213 12.84 -20.88 2.57
C GLY A 213 12.97 -20.00 3.83
N SER A 214 14.10 -19.34 3.94
CA SER A 214 14.40 -18.44 5.07
C SER A 214 14.76 -17.05 4.54
N PRO A 215 13.80 -16.29 4.00
CA PRO A 215 14.08 -14.96 3.48
C PRO A 215 14.50 -14.03 4.61
N ASN A 216 15.55 -13.25 4.37
CA ASN A 216 15.89 -12.11 5.20
C ASN A 216 14.86 -11.00 4.92
N LEU A 217 14.38 -10.33 5.98
CA LEU A 217 13.38 -9.26 5.85
C LEU A 217 13.86 -8.11 4.94
N THR A 218 15.12 -7.69 5.10
CA THR A 218 15.73 -6.64 4.27
C THR A 218 15.67 -7.01 2.78
N THR A 219 16.12 -8.22 2.43
CA THR A 219 16.06 -8.71 1.04
C THR A 219 14.62 -8.82 0.53
N ALA A 220 13.68 -9.27 1.37
CA ALA A 220 12.26 -9.35 0.98
C ALA A 220 11.66 -7.98 0.70
N VAL A 221 12.04 -6.95 1.48
CA VAL A 221 11.67 -5.55 1.24
C VAL A 221 12.25 -5.05 -0.08
N GLU A 222 13.56 -5.19 -0.29
CA GLU A 222 14.26 -4.77 -1.50
C GLU A 222 13.70 -5.46 -2.75
N ASP A 223 13.46 -6.78 -2.71
CA ASP A 223 12.86 -7.53 -3.82
C ASP A 223 11.43 -7.04 -4.13
N THR A 224 10.63 -6.73 -3.11
CA THR A 224 9.27 -6.23 -3.30
C THR A 224 9.27 -4.85 -3.97
N ILE A 225 10.21 -3.99 -3.61
CA ILE A 225 10.31 -2.62 -4.14
C ILE A 225 10.98 -2.60 -5.52
N HIS A 226 12.17 -3.19 -5.65
CA HIS A 226 13.00 -3.02 -6.85
C HIS A 226 12.68 -4.05 -7.94
N ARG A 227 12.34 -5.27 -7.55
CA ARG A 227 12.01 -6.35 -8.51
C ARG A 227 10.51 -6.52 -8.69
N GLY A 228 9.72 -6.33 -7.61
CA GLY A 228 8.26 -6.35 -7.63
C GLY A 228 7.64 -5.05 -8.11
N LEU A 229 8.38 -3.93 -8.09
CA LEU A 229 7.93 -2.58 -8.48
C LEU A 229 6.71 -2.12 -7.67
N ALA A 230 6.65 -2.47 -6.38
CA ALA A 230 5.65 -1.94 -5.47
C ALA A 230 5.82 -0.42 -5.29
N ASP A 231 4.71 0.29 -5.21
CA ASP A 231 4.69 1.75 -4.95
C ASP A 231 4.75 2.06 -3.44
N GLY A 232 4.47 1.06 -2.59
CA GLY A 232 4.62 1.09 -1.14
C GLY A 232 4.58 -0.32 -0.57
N ILE A 233 5.11 -0.50 0.64
CA ILE A 233 5.13 -1.80 1.32
C ILE A 233 4.28 -1.79 2.58
N ILE A 234 3.80 -2.97 2.96
CA ILE A 234 2.97 -3.18 4.14
C ILE A 234 3.64 -4.22 5.03
N LEU A 235 3.90 -3.85 6.29
CA LEU A 235 4.37 -4.78 7.32
C LEU A 235 3.23 -5.10 8.29
N SER A 236 2.98 -6.38 8.51
CA SER A 236 1.95 -6.85 9.44
C SER A 236 2.61 -7.73 10.51
N GLY A 237 2.03 -7.77 11.72
CA GLY A 237 2.37 -8.83 12.67
C GLY A 237 1.94 -10.21 12.14
N TRP A 238 2.33 -11.26 12.84
CA TRP A 238 2.11 -12.65 12.43
C TRP A 238 0.62 -13.08 12.36
N ALA A 239 -0.28 -12.32 13.02
CA ALA A 239 -1.73 -12.60 13.03
C ALA A 239 -2.56 -11.32 12.98
N THR A 240 -3.85 -11.47 12.65
CA THR A 240 -4.82 -10.36 12.68
C THR A 240 -4.90 -9.73 14.07
N GLY A 241 -4.79 -8.39 14.15
CA GLY A 241 -4.81 -7.64 15.40
C GLY A 241 -3.49 -7.63 16.18
N ARG A 242 -2.43 -8.25 15.65
CA ARG A 242 -1.07 -8.16 16.21
C ARG A 242 -0.24 -7.17 15.39
N PRO A 243 0.44 -6.20 16.03
CA PRO A 243 1.35 -5.29 15.34
C PRO A 243 2.63 -6.02 14.91
N PRO A 244 3.36 -5.51 13.92
CA PRO A 244 4.73 -5.95 13.66
C PRO A 244 5.62 -5.65 14.88
N ASN A 245 6.71 -6.39 15.00
CA ASN A 245 7.77 -6.06 15.95
C ASN A 245 8.42 -4.72 15.54
N LEU A 246 8.76 -3.87 16.51
CA LEU A 246 9.39 -2.57 16.25
C LEU A 246 10.76 -2.72 15.55
N GLU A 247 11.57 -3.72 15.96
CA GLU A 247 12.84 -4.02 15.30
C GLU A 247 12.67 -4.41 13.83
N GLU A 248 11.64 -5.22 13.51
CA GLU A 248 11.31 -5.56 12.13
C GLU A 248 10.84 -4.33 11.34
N LEU A 249 10.08 -3.44 11.98
CA LEU A 249 9.61 -2.21 11.37
C LEU A 249 10.76 -1.24 11.08
N GLU A 250 11.73 -1.12 11.99
CA GLU A 250 12.98 -0.37 11.79
C GLU A 250 13.80 -0.91 10.63
N LEU A 251 14.02 -2.23 10.60
CA LEU A 251 14.75 -2.89 9.52
C LEU A 251 14.06 -2.69 8.16
N ALA A 252 12.73 -2.85 8.13
CA ALA A 252 11.96 -2.63 6.91
C ALA A 252 12.01 -1.17 6.46
N ARG A 253 11.91 -0.20 7.40
CA ARG A 253 12.04 1.23 7.08
C ARG A 253 13.42 1.57 6.50
N ALA A 254 14.49 1.02 7.10
CA ALA A 254 15.85 1.23 6.62
C ALA A 254 16.06 0.66 5.20
N ALA A 255 15.53 -0.54 4.94
CA ALA A 255 15.63 -1.21 3.63
C ALA A 255 14.73 -0.55 2.56
N ALA A 256 13.62 0.07 2.96
CA ALA A 256 12.66 0.67 2.03
C ALA A 256 13.13 1.99 1.39
N GLY A 257 14.19 2.63 1.93
CA GLY A 257 14.67 3.92 1.43
C GLY A 257 13.55 4.97 1.42
N ASP A 258 13.23 5.54 0.28
CA ASP A 258 12.17 6.54 0.12
C ASP A 258 10.77 5.91 -0.14
N THR A 259 10.67 4.57 -0.26
CA THR A 259 9.39 3.89 -0.49
C THR A 259 8.57 3.88 0.80
N PRO A 260 7.29 4.30 0.76
CA PRO A 260 6.44 4.33 1.94
C PRO A 260 6.22 2.97 2.60
N VAL A 261 6.28 2.94 3.93
CA VAL A 261 6.06 1.75 4.77
C VAL A 261 4.77 1.93 5.57
N PHE A 262 3.83 0.99 5.42
CA PHE A 262 2.57 0.98 6.14
C PHE A 262 2.53 -0.14 7.17
N VAL A 263 1.98 0.14 8.34
CA VAL A 263 1.59 -0.91 9.29
C VAL A 263 0.26 -1.51 8.85
N GLY A 264 0.22 -2.82 8.56
CA GLY A 264 -0.94 -3.50 7.96
C GLY A 264 -1.89 -4.17 8.96
N SER A 265 -1.55 -4.24 10.26
CA SER A 265 -2.42 -4.81 11.30
C SER A 265 -1.94 -4.45 12.71
N GLY A 266 -2.83 -4.60 13.70
CA GLY A 266 -2.50 -4.47 15.13
C GLY A 266 -2.29 -3.06 15.63
N ALA A 267 -2.38 -2.05 14.78
CA ALA A 267 -2.36 -0.66 15.22
C ALA A 267 -3.67 -0.32 15.98
N ASN A 268 -3.52 0.33 17.12
CA ASN A 268 -4.59 0.86 17.94
C ASN A 268 -4.17 2.22 18.52
N TRP A 269 -5.05 2.91 19.23
CA TRP A 269 -4.75 4.23 19.78
C TRP A 269 -3.64 4.26 20.84
N ASP A 270 -3.35 3.12 21.48
CA ASP A 270 -2.31 3.04 22.52
C ASP A 270 -0.90 2.91 21.93
N ASN A 271 -0.77 2.26 20.76
CA ASN A 271 0.52 1.94 20.14
C ASN A 271 0.83 2.72 18.84
N VAL A 272 -0.16 3.38 18.25
CA VAL A 272 0.03 4.02 16.93
C VAL A 272 1.11 5.11 16.95
N GLY A 273 1.24 5.85 18.05
CA GLY A 273 2.27 6.88 18.19
C GLY A 273 3.69 6.31 18.11
N GLU A 274 3.92 5.13 18.69
CA GLU A 274 5.21 4.44 18.62
C GLU A 274 5.45 3.85 17.23
N LEU A 275 4.46 3.17 16.66
CA LEU A 275 4.56 2.60 15.31
C LEU A 275 4.88 3.65 14.25
N MET A 276 4.33 4.86 14.35
CA MET A 276 4.57 5.96 13.40
C MET A 276 5.97 6.60 13.52
N ARG A 277 6.82 6.13 14.41
CA ARG A 277 8.25 6.49 14.38
C ARG A 277 8.98 5.82 13.22
N HIS A 278 8.50 4.65 12.79
CA HIS A 278 9.15 3.80 11.80
C HIS A 278 8.25 3.50 10.59
N ALA A 279 7.03 4.05 10.54
CA ALA A 279 6.09 3.87 9.44
C ALA A 279 5.51 5.19 8.96
N ASP A 280 5.09 5.20 7.70
CA ASP A 280 4.53 6.37 7.00
C ASP A 280 2.99 6.38 7.03
N GLY A 281 2.34 5.33 7.56
CA GLY A 281 0.89 5.26 7.69
C GLY A 281 0.41 3.94 8.27
N ALA A 282 -0.90 3.84 8.52
CA ALA A 282 -1.50 2.65 9.12
C ALA A 282 -2.75 2.20 8.36
N ILE A 283 -2.85 0.89 8.09
CA ILE A 283 -4.04 0.20 7.59
C ILE A 283 -4.72 -0.46 8.79
N VAL A 284 -5.94 -0.03 9.12
CA VAL A 284 -6.58 -0.33 10.39
C VAL A 284 -7.99 -0.90 10.16
N SER A 285 -8.32 -1.95 10.88
CA SER A 285 -9.64 -2.57 10.81
C SER A 285 -10.27 -2.76 12.20
N SER A 286 -9.90 -3.81 12.93
CA SER A 286 -10.56 -4.24 14.16
C SER A 286 -10.65 -3.14 15.23
N SER A 287 -9.60 -2.32 15.38
CA SER A 287 -9.60 -1.20 16.33
C SER A 287 -10.69 -0.16 16.03
N LEU A 288 -11.10 -0.01 14.77
CA LEU A 288 -12.12 0.94 14.34
C LEU A 288 -13.55 0.39 14.45
N LYS A 289 -13.70 -0.92 14.64
CA LYS A 289 -15.01 -1.58 14.72
C LYS A 289 -15.59 -1.52 16.12
N ARG A 290 -16.92 -1.56 16.23
CA ARG A 290 -17.62 -1.61 17.52
C ARG A 290 -17.09 -2.75 18.38
N LYS A 291 -16.84 -2.50 19.65
CA LYS A 291 -16.28 -3.47 20.60
C LYS A 291 -14.94 -4.11 20.17
N GLY A 292 -14.28 -3.60 19.14
CA GLY A 292 -13.06 -4.19 18.57
C GLY A 292 -13.27 -5.55 17.88
N LYS A 293 -14.51 -5.92 17.55
CA LYS A 293 -14.85 -7.20 16.91
C LYS A 293 -14.95 -7.04 15.40
N ILE A 294 -14.35 -7.98 14.66
CA ILE A 294 -14.23 -7.88 13.20
C ILE A 294 -15.59 -7.96 12.48
N GLU A 295 -16.56 -8.65 13.07
CA GLU A 295 -17.92 -8.83 12.55
C GLU A 295 -18.80 -7.58 12.72
N GLU A 296 -18.46 -6.76 13.71
CA GLU A 296 -19.23 -5.55 14.02
C GLU A 296 -18.96 -4.45 12.98
N PRO A 297 -19.90 -3.50 12.78
CA PRO A 297 -19.67 -2.37 11.91
C PRO A 297 -18.61 -1.42 12.45
N ILE A 298 -18.03 -0.62 11.56
CA ILE A 298 -17.12 0.47 11.92
C ILE A 298 -17.88 1.54 12.73
N ASP A 299 -17.21 2.06 13.77
CA ASP A 299 -17.71 3.11 14.65
C ASP A 299 -16.96 4.42 14.36
N PRO A 300 -17.64 5.48 13.88
CA PRO A 300 -16.99 6.75 13.54
C PRO A 300 -16.34 7.44 14.75
N VAL A 301 -16.80 7.17 15.97
CA VAL A 301 -16.16 7.69 17.20
C VAL A 301 -14.78 7.06 17.39
N ARG A 302 -14.69 5.73 17.21
CA ARG A 302 -13.43 5.00 17.30
C ARG A 302 -12.45 5.40 16.19
N VAL A 303 -12.95 5.66 14.97
CA VAL A 303 -12.13 6.21 13.88
C VAL A 303 -11.53 7.56 14.28
N ARG A 304 -12.34 8.47 14.82
CA ARG A 304 -11.88 9.79 15.26
C ARG A 304 -10.85 9.69 16.39
N GLN A 305 -11.07 8.82 17.36
CA GLN A 305 -10.11 8.56 18.44
C GLN A 305 -8.77 8.08 17.90
N PHE A 306 -8.79 7.15 16.94
CA PHE A 306 -7.57 6.63 16.32
C PHE A 306 -6.82 7.71 15.53
N VAL A 307 -7.51 8.48 14.71
CA VAL A 307 -6.92 9.58 13.92
C VAL A 307 -6.29 10.63 14.86
N THR A 308 -6.96 10.97 15.95
CA THR A 308 -6.44 11.91 16.96
C THR A 308 -5.17 11.36 17.63
N ALA A 309 -5.17 10.09 18.02
CA ALA A 309 -4.01 9.46 18.66
C ALA A 309 -2.80 9.40 17.71
N LEU A 310 -3.04 9.11 16.42
CA LEU A 310 -1.98 9.14 15.42
C LEU A 310 -1.39 10.55 15.26
N ALA A 311 -2.23 11.58 15.13
CA ALA A 311 -1.78 12.97 14.99
C ALA A 311 -0.95 13.43 16.20
N GLN A 312 -1.35 13.05 17.41
CA GLN A 312 -0.58 13.33 18.63
C GLN A 312 0.77 12.60 18.64
N GLY A 313 0.80 11.33 18.22
CA GLY A 313 2.03 10.55 18.13
C GLY A 313 3.04 11.15 17.16
N VAL A 314 2.58 11.60 16.00
CA VAL A 314 3.43 12.27 14.98
C VAL A 314 3.95 13.61 15.52
N ALA A 315 3.11 14.45 16.13
CA ALA A 315 3.51 15.73 16.70
C ALA A 315 4.60 15.58 17.79
N ASN A 316 4.48 14.55 18.64
CA ASN A 316 5.47 14.24 19.67
C ASN A 316 6.81 13.77 19.07
N ARG A 317 6.80 13.04 17.95
CA ARG A 317 8.00 12.67 17.20
C ARG A 317 8.74 13.89 16.69
N ASP A 318 8.04 14.80 16.04
CA ASP A 318 8.62 15.97 15.39
C ASP A 318 9.18 16.98 16.41
N SER A 319 8.55 17.10 17.57
CA SER A 319 9.06 17.90 18.69
C SER A 319 10.31 17.32 19.36
N ALA A 320 10.40 15.98 19.49
CA ALA A 320 11.59 15.31 20.01
C ALA A 320 12.80 15.43 19.07
N ALA A 321 12.57 15.37 17.75
CA ALA A 321 13.61 15.56 16.74
C ALA A 321 14.17 17.00 16.73
N SER A 322 13.31 18.01 16.95
CA SER A 322 13.73 19.41 17.02
C SER A 322 14.41 19.82 18.35
N GLY A 323 14.15 19.08 19.44
CA GLY A 323 14.74 19.34 20.76
C GLY A 323 16.19 18.83 20.93
N ASN A 324 16.66 17.90 20.12
CA ASN A 324 18.01 17.35 20.19
C ASN A 324 19.08 18.17 19.45
N GLY A 325 18.75 19.34 18.89
CA GLY A 325 19.68 20.22 18.15
C GLY A 325 20.48 21.21 18.97
N ALA A 326 20.29 21.32 20.28
CA ALA A 326 20.99 22.27 21.15
C ALA A 326 22.05 21.56 22.04
N VAL A 327 23.09 21.01 21.43
CA VAL A 327 24.31 20.70 22.17
C VAL A 327 25.09 22.00 22.36
N SER A 328 24.97 22.62 23.54
CA SER A 328 25.82 23.73 23.93
C SER A 328 27.24 23.20 24.16
N TYR A 329 28.19 23.59 23.30
CA TYR A 329 29.60 23.41 23.56
C TYR A 329 30.02 24.37 24.68
N PRO A 330 30.72 23.90 25.74
CA PRO A 330 31.26 24.81 26.74
C PRO A 330 32.38 25.63 26.08
N THR A 331 32.24 26.95 26.17
CA THR A 331 33.28 27.89 25.74
C THR A 331 34.48 27.71 26.69
N VAL A 332 35.59 27.19 26.19
CA VAL A 332 36.85 27.18 26.90
C VAL A 332 37.43 28.59 26.82
N ALA A 333 37.43 29.29 27.93
CA ALA A 333 38.18 30.55 28.08
C ALA A 333 39.68 30.26 28.06
N VAL A 334 40.41 30.96 27.18
CA VAL A 334 41.88 31.04 27.17
C VAL A 334 42.28 32.22 28.02
#